data_833251d813b21e500dfe6daba7b81390
#
_entry.id   833251d813b21e500dfe6daba7b81390
#
_cell.length_a   1.000
_cell.length_b   1.000
_cell.length_c   1.000
_cell.angle_alpha   90.00
_cell.angle_beta   90.00
_cell.angle_gamma   90.00
#
_symmetry.space_group_name_H-M   'P 1'
#
loop_
_entity.id
_entity.type
_entity.pdbx_description
1 polymer ?
#
loop_
_entity_poly.entity_id
_entity_poly.type
_entity_poly.pdbx_seq_one_letter_code
_entity_poly.pdbx_strand_id
1 'polypeptide(L)'
;CMFYGIIVRMYRELGGKHNMPHIHAEYSGQEVVVALDGTVLEGKFPKSQMKLLDAWMEIHKDDLAANWKLLSNGEQFFRIDPLK
;
A
#
# COMPACT_ATOMS: atom_id res chain seq x y z
N CYS A 1 0.66 -4.93 -7.42
CA CYS A 1 0.86 -3.80 -8.32
C CYS A 1 2.33 -3.40 -8.34
N MET A 2 2.87 -3.08 -9.51
CA MET A 2 4.28 -2.69 -9.63
C MET A 2 4.43 -1.48 -10.56
N PHE A 3 5.18 -0.47 -10.11
CA PHE A 3 5.50 0.71 -10.91
C PHE A 3 6.81 1.32 -10.43
N TYR A 4 7.63 1.80 -11.36
CA TYR A 4 8.93 2.44 -11.08
C TYR A 4 9.79 1.64 -10.10
N GLY A 5 9.76 0.30 -10.22
CA GLY A 5 10.51 -0.59 -9.34
C GLY A 5 9.90 -0.84 -7.97
N ILE A 6 8.78 -0.19 -7.66
CA ILE A 6 8.07 -0.37 -6.40
C ILE A 6 7.05 -1.48 -6.54
N ILE A 7 7.06 -2.43 -5.62
CA ILE A 7 6.05 -3.49 -5.55
C ILE A 7 5.13 -3.19 -4.39
N VAL A 8 3.84 -3.06 -4.67
CA VAL A 8 2.83 -2.76 -3.65
C VAL A 8 1.97 -3.98 -3.40
N ARG A 9 1.78 -4.31 -2.13
CA ARG A 9 0.94 -5.42 -1.69
C ARG A 9 -0.03 -4.95 -0.62
N MET A 10 -1.24 -5.48 -0.66
CA MET A 10 -2.21 -5.32 0.41
C MET A 10 -2.71 -6.71 0.74
N TYR A 11 -2.66 -7.09 1.99
CA TYR A 11 -3.14 -8.40 2.42
C TYR A 11 -3.73 -8.32 3.82
N ARG A 12 -4.54 -9.30 4.13
CA ARG A 12 -5.19 -9.39 5.43
C ARG A 12 -4.18 -9.94 6.44
N GLU A 13 -3.95 -9.19 7.50
CA GLU A 13 -3.08 -9.60 8.59
C GLU A 13 -3.91 -9.96 9.81
N LEU A 14 -4.08 -11.26 10.04
CA LEU A 14 -4.79 -11.74 11.22
C LEU A 14 -3.85 -11.69 12.42
N GLY A 15 -4.22 -10.92 13.44
CA GLY A 15 -3.37 -10.76 14.61
C GLY A 15 -2.10 -9.97 14.35
N GLY A 16 -2.07 -9.19 13.27
CA GLY A 16 -0.91 -8.42 12.89
C GLY A 16 -0.66 -7.20 13.77
N LYS A 17 0.52 -6.60 13.62
CA LYS A 17 0.97 -5.43 14.36
C LYS A 17 0.08 -4.20 14.15
N HIS A 18 -0.47 -4.06 12.96
CA HIS A 18 -1.16 -2.85 12.53
C HIS A 18 -2.62 -3.15 12.25
N ASN A 19 -3.51 -2.56 13.02
CA ASN A 19 -4.95 -2.76 12.87
C ASN A 19 -5.60 -1.79 11.91
N MET A 20 -4.90 -0.72 11.54
CA MET A 20 -5.45 0.29 10.65
C MET A 20 -5.20 -0.10 9.18
N PRO A 21 -6.05 0.40 8.26
CA PRO A 21 -5.86 0.13 6.84
C PRO A 21 -4.48 0.58 6.36
N HIS A 22 -3.76 -0.33 5.71
CA HIS A 22 -2.38 -0.04 5.27
C HIS A 22 -1.97 -0.88 4.08
N ILE A 23 -0.88 -0.50 3.44
CA ILE A 23 -0.24 -1.26 2.38
C ILE A 23 1.21 -1.55 2.76
N HIS A 24 1.77 -2.56 2.11
CA HIS A 24 3.20 -2.85 2.15
C HIS A 24 3.78 -2.52 0.79
N ALA A 25 4.91 -1.84 0.78
CA ALA A 25 5.61 -1.52 -0.47
C ALA A 25 7.07 -1.88 -0.33
N GLU A 26 7.65 -2.38 -1.42
CA GLU A 26 9.04 -2.82 -1.45
C GLU A 26 9.76 -2.20 -2.64
N TYR A 27 10.98 -1.75 -2.42
CA TYR A 27 11.84 -1.21 -3.45
C TYR A 27 13.30 -1.51 -3.13
N SER A 28 13.97 -2.25 -4.03
CA SER A 28 15.41 -2.54 -3.91
C SER A 28 15.80 -3.06 -2.53
N GLY A 29 15.03 -4.01 -1.99
CA GLY A 29 15.30 -4.63 -0.69
C GLY A 29 14.84 -3.82 0.52
N GLN A 30 14.31 -2.62 0.31
CA GLN A 30 13.76 -1.80 1.38
C GLN A 30 12.24 -1.95 1.40
N GLU A 31 11.68 -2.01 2.60
CA GLU A 31 10.22 -2.12 2.76
C GLU A 31 9.69 -0.96 3.59
N VAL A 32 8.50 -0.50 3.23
CA VAL A 32 7.78 0.49 4.01
C VAL A 32 6.34 0.04 4.17
N VAL A 33 5.77 0.28 5.35
CA VAL A 33 4.35 0.04 5.65
C VAL A 33 3.71 1.39 5.81
N VAL A 34 2.70 1.68 5.00
CA VAL A 34 2.07 3.01 4.95
C VAL A 34 0.57 2.87 5.15
N ALA A 35 0.04 3.62 6.11
CA ALA A 35 -1.41 3.67 6.30
C ALA A 35 -2.07 4.36 5.11
N LEU A 36 -3.33 4.06 4.86
CA LEU A 36 -4.04 4.63 3.70
C LEU A 36 -4.19 6.15 3.77
N ASP A 37 -3.99 6.75 4.94
CA ASP A 37 -3.98 8.20 5.10
C ASP A 37 -2.61 8.84 4.79
N GLY A 38 -1.61 8.04 4.44
CA GLY A 38 -0.27 8.50 4.12
C GLY A 38 0.74 8.40 5.26
N THR A 39 0.32 8.01 6.46
CA THR A 39 1.21 7.89 7.61
C THR A 39 2.12 6.69 7.45
N VAL A 40 3.44 6.88 7.57
CA VAL A 40 4.40 5.79 7.55
C VAL A 40 4.37 5.09 8.90
N LEU A 41 4.00 3.81 8.91
CA LEU A 41 3.88 3.01 10.12
C LEU A 41 5.18 2.29 10.45
N GLU A 42 5.94 1.87 9.44
CA GLU A 42 7.16 1.09 9.64
C GLU A 42 8.04 1.19 8.39
N GLY A 43 9.35 1.15 8.59
CA GLY A 43 10.32 1.13 7.50
C GLY A 43 10.53 2.48 6.85
N LYS A 44 11.27 2.47 5.74
CA LYS A 44 11.55 3.69 4.97
C LYS A 44 11.93 3.38 3.54
N PHE A 45 11.73 4.37 2.67
CA PHE A 45 12.11 4.33 1.26
C PHE A 45 13.04 5.50 0.94
N PRO A 46 13.79 5.42 -0.17
CA PRO A 46 14.41 6.61 -0.73
C PRO A 46 13.37 7.68 -0.96
N LYS A 47 13.74 8.94 -0.77
CA LYS A 47 12.81 10.06 -0.84
C LYS A 47 12.05 10.14 -2.18
N SER A 48 12.76 9.90 -3.29
CA SER A 48 12.14 9.92 -4.62
C SER A 48 11.08 8.84 -4.79
N GLN A 49 11.36 7.63 -4.32
CA GLN A 49 10.42 6.53 -4.39
C GLN A 49 9.22 6.74 -3.46
N MET A 50 9.46 7.34 -2.30
CA MET A 50 8.36 7.65 -1.38
C MET A 50 7.39 8.66 -1.99
N LYS A 51 7.90 9.64 -2.73
CA LYS A 51 7.05 10.60 -3.44
C LYS A 51 6.18 9.93 -4.49
N LEU A 52 6.74 8.99 -5.23
CA LEU A 52 5.99 8.23 -6.24
C LEU A 52 4.90 7.37 -5.59
N LEU A 53 5.23 6.72 -4.49
CA LEU A 53 4.27 5.91 -3.74
C LEU A 53 3.14 6.78 -3.19
N ASP A 54 3.46 7.92 -2.59
CA ASP A 54 2.47 8.84 -2.04
C ASP A 54 1.53 9.36 -3.14
N ALA A 55 2.06 9.70 -4.31
CA ALA A 55 1.26 10.15 -5.44
C ALA A 55 0.29 9.06 -5.89
N TRP A 56 0.78 7.84 -6.02
CA TRP A 56 -0.05 6.70 -6.42
C TRP A 56 -1.17 6.45 -5.40
N MET A 57 -0.84 6.49 -4.11
CA MET A 57 -1.81 6.30 -3.04
C MET A 57 -2.89 7.38 -3.06
N GLU A 58 -2.50 8.63 -3.32
CA GLU A 58 -3.47 9.73 -3.40
C GLU A 58 -4.41 9.56 -4.58
N ILE A 59 -3.87 9.18 -5.73
CA ILE A 59 -4.67 8.95 -6.94
C ILE A 59 -5.69 7.82 -6.73
N HIS A 60 -5.28 6.77 -6.04
CA HIS A 60 -6.08 5.54 -5.88
C HIS A 60 -6.64 5.35 -4.47
N LYS A 61 -6.75 6.42 -3.69
CA LYS A 61 -7.16 6.29 -2.28
C LYS A 61 -8.51 5.63 -2.09
N ASP A 62 -9.47 5.91 -2.96
CA ASP A 62 -10.81 5.31 -2.86
C ASP A 62 -10.77 3.82 -3.19
N ASP A 63 -9.99 3.44 -4.20
CA ASP A 63 -9.82 2.05 -4.58
C ASP A 63 -9.09 1.26 -3.49
N LEU A 64 -8.09 1.88 -2.86
CA LEU A 64 -7.36 1.25 -1.77
C LEU A 64 -8.27 1.01 -0.57
N ALA A 65 -9.11 1.99 -0.23
CA ALA A 65 -10.06 1.83 0.88
C ALA A 65 -11.08 0.74 0.58
N ALA A 66 -11.57 0.67 -0.66
CA ALA A 66 -12.51 -0.37 -1.08
C ALA A 66 -11.86 -1.76 -1.01
N ASN A 67 -10.63 -1.91 -1.48
CA ASN A 67 -9.89 -3.17 -1.41
C ASN A 67 -9.62 -3.61 0.03
N TRP A 68 -9.28 -2.68 0.90
CA TRP A 68 -9.10 -2.99 2.31
C TRP A 68 -10.36 -3.58 2.93
N LYS A 69 -11.50 -2.97 2.62
CA LYS A 69 -12.79 -3.43 3.11
C LYS A 69 -13.11 -4.84 2.61
N LEU A 70 -12.87 -5.10 1.32
CA LEU A 70 -13.08 -6.41 0.73
C LEU A 70 -12.20 -7.46 1.40
N LEU A 71 -10.92 -7.18 1.58
CA LEU A 71 -9.99 -8.10 2.23
C LEU A 71 -10.39 -8.37 3.68
N SER A 72 -10.82 -7.32 4.40
CA SER A 72 -11.23 -7.45 5.80
C SER A 72 -12.46 -8.34 5.96
N ASN A 73 -13.30 -8.39 4.93
CA ASN A 73 -14.50 -9.23 4.92
C ASN A 73 -14.25 -10.63 4.32
N GLY A 74 -12.99 -10.93 3.98
CA GLY A 74 -12.66 -12.20 3.36
C GLY A 74 -13.10 -12.32 1.92
N GLU A 75 -13.41 -11.20 1.28
CA GLU A 75 -13.85 -11.15 -0.12
C GLU A 75 -12.66 -10.89 -1.04
N GLN A 76 -12.84 -11.20 -2.32
CA GLN A 76 -11.78 -10.99 -3.29
C GLN A 76 -11.66 -9.51 -3.65
N PHE A 77 -10.43 -9.00 -3.58
CA PHE A 77 -10.14 -7.63 -3.97
C PHE A 77 -9.94 -7.51 -5.49
N PHE A 78 -9.98 -6.28 -5.98
CA PHE A 78 -9.78 -6.00 -7.41
C PHE A 78 -8.42 -5.36 -7.66
N ARG A 79 -7.96 -5.44 -8.90
CA ARG A 79 -6.67 -4.88 -9.30
C ARG A 79 -6.74 -3.35 -9.39
N ILE A 80 -5.70 -2.68 -8.90
CA ILE A 80 -5.54 -1.23 -9.03
C ILE A 80 -4.41 -0.96 -10.02
N ASP A 81 -4.63 -0.01 -10.92
CA ASP A 81 -3.65 0.33 -11.96
C ASP A 81 -2.38 0.93 -11.38
N PRO A 82 -1.22 0.65 -12.00
CA PRO A 82 0.02 1.26 -11.56
C PRO A 82 0.09 2.75 -11.91
N LEU A 83 1.05 3.44 -11.32
CA LEU A 83 1.36 4.81 -11.65
C LEU A 83 2.03 4.86 -13.03
N LYS A 84 1.59 5.77 -13.86
CA LYS A 84 2.13 5.93 -15.22
C LYS A 84 3.01 7.16 -15.33
#